data_3ea102d3d2ee87c0fd466446504a9c42
#
_entry.id   3ea102d3d2ee87c0fd466446504a9c42
#
_cell.length_a   1.000
_cell.length_b   1.000
_cell.length_c   1.000
_cell.angle_alpha   90.00
_cell.angle_beta   90.00
_cell.angle_gamma   90.00
#
_symmetry.space_group_name_H-M   'P 1'
#
loop_
_entity.id
_entity.type
_entity.pdbx_description
1 polymer ?
#
loop_
_entity_poly.entity_id
_entity_poly.type
_entity_poly.pdbx_seq_one_letter_code
_entity_poly.pdbx_strand_id
1 'polypeptide(L)'
;KALVKYDDKLSPVTIKGVADDYARNTHFEDNIIQGTFQLKTGDTYKSVVGYGLAAELGIGLNFLTPMVFYYPDKNAGVSASALNTAYLYPSAFFSSQQEIEGQYVLTDLEFAQRLFGINDQISKIEIKLKDSKLIPEVKKELSDFTDTTYRLEDKYELNKAFYAMMKSEKLAVFMILLF
;
A
#
# COMPACT_ATOMS: atom_id res chain seq x y z
N LYS A 1 -0.61 -10.62 0.03
CA LYS A 1 -1.65 -10.70 -1.01
C LYS A 1 -2.85 -11.46 -0.46
N ALA A 2 -4.05 -11.03 -0.78
CA ALA A 2 -5.31 -11.64 -0.42
C ALA A 2 -6.18 -11.79 -1.67
N LEU A 3 -7.34 -12.42 -1.54
CA LEU A 3 -8.36 -12.44 -2.57
C LEU A 3 -9.51 -11.54 -2.11
N VAL A 4 -9.98 -10.66 -2.99
CA VAL A 4 -11.14 -9.82 -2.75
C VAL A 4 -12.31 -10.28 -3.60
N LYS A 5 -13.49 -10.33 -3.01
CA LYS A 5 -14.77 -10.56 -3.70
C LYS A 5 -15.64 -9.31 -3.56
N TYR A 6 -16.22 -8.87 -4.67
CA TYR A 6 -17.25 -7.84 -4.71
C TYR A 6 -18.36 -8.28 -5.66
N ASP A 7 -19.57 -8.40 -5.15
CA ASP A 7 -20.67 -9.11 -5.80
C ASP A 7 -20.24 -10.51 -6.27
N ASP A 8 -20.30 -10.81 -7.55
CA ASP A 8 -19.92 -12.10 -8.15
C ASP A 8 -18.48 -12.13 -8.68
N LYS A 9 -17.75 -11.01 -8.58
CA LYS A 9 -16.39 -10.90 -9.12
C LYS A 9 -15.34 -11.15 -8.03
N LEU A 10 -14.23 -11.76 -8.44
CA LEU A 10 -13.07 -12.07 -7.60
C LEU A 10 -11.80 -11.53 -8.26
N SER A 11 -10.93 -10.91 -7.48
CA SER A 11 -9.61 -10.47 -7.95
C SER A 11 -8.54 -10.64 -6.86
N PRO A 12 -7.29 -10.97 -7.22
CA PRO A 12 -6.18 -10.93 -6.28
C PRO A 12 -5.83 -9.50 -5.93
N VAL A 13 -5.56 -9.23 -4.65
CA VAL A 13 -5.30 -7.89 -4.16
C VAL A 13 -4.13 -7.86 -3.18
N THR A 14 -3.40 -6.76 -3.18
CA THR A 14 -2.42 -6.43 -2.14
C THR A 14 -3.07 -5.49 -1.14
N ILE A 15 -3.22 -5.94 0.10
CA ILE A 15 -3.71 -5.11 1.19
C ILE A 15 -2.53 -4.44 1.86
N LYS A 16 -2.60 -3.13 2.02
CA LYS A 16 -1.66 -2.31 2.78
C LYS A 16 -2.38 -1.76 4.00
N GLY A 17 -2.08 -2.32 5.18
CA GLY A 17 -2.48 -1.74 6.45
C GLY A 17 -1.58 -0.55 6.77
N VAL A 18 -2.17 0.59 7.08
CA VAL A 18 -1.44 1.83 7.36
C VAL A 18 -1.88 2.44 8.68
N ALA A 19 -0.97 3.14 9.34
CA ALA A 19 -1.26 3.87 10.57
C ALA A 19 -2.14 5.10 10.28
N ASP A 20 -2.79 5.64 11.32
CA ASP A 20 -3.74 6.75 11.21
C ASP A 20 -3.14 8.03 10.60
N ASP A 21 -1.86 8.26 10.82
CA ASP A 21 -1.15 9.43 10.33
C ASP A 21 -0.57 9.28 8.91
N TYR A 22 -0.75 8.10 8.29
CA TYR A 22 -0.19 7.76 6.98
C TYR A 22 -0.54 8.81 5.90
N ALA A 23 -1.82 9.15 5.77
CA ALA A 23 -2.27 10.08 4.73
C ALA A 23 -1.61 11.45 4.86
N ARG A 24 -1.55 11.96 6.10
CA ARG A 24 -0.93 13.25 6.43
C ARG A 24 0.57 13.26 6.16
N ASN A 25 1.26 12.18 6.57
CA ASN A 25 2.71 12.09 6.42
C ASN A 25 3.14 11.89 4.98
N THR A 26 2.35 11.21 4.17
CA THR A 26 2.68 10.89 2.77
C THR A 26 2.05 11.82 1.74
N HIS A 27 1.14 12.74 2.15
CA HIS A 27 0.26 13.51 1.27
C HIS A 27 -0.53 12.60 0.33
N PHE A 28 -0.93 11.44 0.82
CA PHE A 28 -1.64 10.45 0.01
C PHE A 28 -3.02 10.96 -0.44
N GLU A 29 -3.60 11.89 0.29
CA GLU A 29 -4.87 12.53 -0.04
C GLU A 29 -4.85 13.21 -1.42
N ASP A 30 -3.70 13.70 -1.88
CA ASP A 30 -3.53 14.32 -3.20
C ASP A 30 -3.79 13.32 -4.35
N ASN A 31 -3.75 12.02 -4.07
CA ASN A 31 -4.02 10.96 -5.05
C ASN A 31 -5.49 10.51 -5.05
N ILE A 32 -6.34 11.02 -4.16
CA ILE A 32 -7.76 10.67 -4.10
C ILE A 32 -8.49 11.32 -5.26
N ILE A 33 -9.15 10.50 -6.08
CA ILE A 33 -9.92 10.97 -7.24
C ILE A 33 -11.42 11.01 -6.95
N GLN A 34 -11.89 10.22 -5.98
CA GLN A 34 -13.30 10.19 -5.58
C GLN A 34 -13.42 9.71 -4.13
N GLY A 35 -14.35 10.30 -3.37
CA GLY A 35 -14.57 9.97 -1.97
C GLY A 35 -13.66 10.73 -1.01
N THR A 36 -13.45 10.18 0.18
CA THR A 36 -12.62 10.79 1.24
C THR A 36 -11.73 9.72 1.86
N PHE A 37 -10.46 10.06 2.12
CA PHE A 37 -9.55 9.16 2.83
C PHE A 37 -10.05 8.92 4.25
N GLN A 38 -10.63 7.77 4.46
CA GLN A 38 -11.16 7.36 5.75
C GLN A 38 -11.04 5.85 5.89
N LEU A 39 -10.28 5.40 6.88
CA LEU A 39 -10.01 3.97 7.10
C LEU A 39 -10.86 3.36 8.20
N LYS A 40 -11.46 4.19 9.04
CA LYS A 40 -12.34 3.76 10.14
C LYS A 40 -13.40 4.81 10.45
N THR A 41 -14.60 4.39 10.82
CA THR A 41 -15.67 5.25 11.35
C THR A 41 -16.38 4.51 12.46
N GLY A 42 -16.18 4.95 13.71
CA GLY A 42 -16.60 4.15 14.86
C GLY A 42 -15.96 2.76 14.81
N ASP A 43 -16.79 1.73 14.86
CA ASP A 43 -16.31 0.33 14.80
C ASP A 43 -16.26 -0.25 13.38
N THR A 44 -16.60 0.54 12.37
CA THR A 44 -16.63 0.08 10.98
C THR A 44 -15.32 0.40 10.28
N TYR A 45 -14.64 -0.65 9.79
CA TYR A 45 -13.43 -0.50 8.97
C TYR A 45 -13.80 -0.17 7.53
N LYS A 46 -13.04 0.74 6.97
CA LYS A 46 -13.16 1.22 5.60
C LYS A 46 -11.86 1.05 4.84
N SER A 47 -11.92 1.30 3.55
CA SER A 47 -10.76 1.16 2.67
C SER A 47 -10.72 2.19 1.57
N VAL A 48 -9.50 2.54 1.18
CA VAL A 48 -9.21 3.33 -0.01
C VAL A 48 -8.72 2.38 -1.09
N VAL A 49 -9.42 2.33 -2.21
CA VAL A 49 -9.25 1.32 -3.27
C VAL A 49 -8.59 1.95 -4.47
N GLY A 50 -7.64 1.25 -5.08
CA GLY A 50 -7.06 1.65 -6.36
C GLY A 50 -8.13 1.69 -7.45
N TYR A 51 -8.15 2.76 -8.25
CA TYR A 51 -9.18 2.98 -9.25
C TYR A 51 -9.25 1.84 -10.29
N GLY A 52 -8.10 1.29 -10.69
CA GLY A 52 -8.07 0.16 -11.60
C GLY A 52 -8.82 -1.07 -11.06
N LEU A 53 -8.58 -1.41 -9.79
CA LEU A 53 -9.30 -2.50 -9.11
C LEU A 53 -10.80 -2.19 -8.97
N ALA A 54 -11.13 -0.95 -8.63
CA ALA A 54 -12.52 -0.52 -8.49
C ALA A 54 -13.27 -0.64 -9.82
N ALA A 55 -12.66 -0.22 -10.93
CA ALA A 55 -13.23 -0.33 -12.28
C ALA A 55 -13.38 -1.81 -12.70
N GLU A 56 -12.37 -2.65 -12.47
CA GLU A 56 -12.39 -4.09 -12.78
C GLU A 56 -13.56 -4.81 -12.10
N LEU A 57 -13.70 -4.59 -10.79
CA LEU A 57 -14.72 -5.25 -9.98
C LEU A 57 -16.09 -4.56 -10.04
N GLY A 58 -16.16 -3.31 -10.50
CA GLY A 58 -17.38 -2.49 -10.49
C GLY A 58 -17.72 -1.97 -9.09
N ILE A 59 -16.70 -1.69 -8.25
CA ILE A 59 -16.90 -1.20 -6.89
C ILE A 59 -17.42 0.23 -6.92
N GLY A 60 -18.54 0.46 -6.24
CA GLY A 60 -19.12 1.78 -6.02
C GLY A 60 -18.88 2.29 -4.60
N LEU A 61 -18.84 3.60 -4.40
CA LEU A 61 -18.80 4.23 -3.08
C LEU A 61 -20.20 4.26 -2.45
N ASN A 62 -20.88 3.12 -2.49
CA ASN A 62 -22.10 2.91 -1.76
C ASN A 62 -21.74 2.18 -0.46
N PHE A 63 -22.23 2.63 0.67
CA PHE A 63 -21.99 2.00 1.97
C PHE A 63 -22.87 0.75 2.19
N LEU A 64 -23.46 0.18 1.14
CA LEU A 64 -24.39 -0.94 1.22
C LEU A 64 -23.72 -2.27 0.95
N THR A 65 -22.78 -2.31 -0.01
CA THR A 65 -22.11 -3.54 -0.43
C THR A 65 -20.68 -3.56 0.05
N PRO A 66 -20.31 -4.41 1.00
CA PRO A 66 -18.94 -4.56 1.45
C PRO A 66 -18.11 -5.37 0.45
N MET A 67 -16.85 -5.07 0.38
CA MET A 67 -15.83 -5.97 -0.20
C MET A 67 -15.53 -7.07 0.81
N VAL A 68 -15.48 -8.32 0.35
CA VAL A 68 -15.17 -9.48 1.18
C VAL A 68 -13.73 -9.94 0.87
N PHE A 69 -12.90 -9.98 1.90
CA PHE A 69 -11.50 -10.38 1.78
C PHE A 69 -11.29 -11.77 2.34
N TYR A 70 -10.55 -12.59 1.61
CA TYR A 70 -10.16 -13.94 2.00
C TYR A 70 -8.65 -14.04 2.08
N TYR A 71 -8.17 -14.56 3.21
CA TYR A 71 -6.76 -14.85 3.42
C TYR A 71 -6.59 -16.22 4.07
N PRO A 72 -5.66 -17.07 3.58
CA PRO A 72 -5.43 -18.37 4.20
C PRO A 72 -5.00 -18.24 5.66
N ASP A 73 -5.68 -18.94 6.54
CA ASP A 73 -5.24 -19.06 7.93
C ASP A 73 -4.04 -20.03 7.98
N LYS A 74 -2.89 -19.49 8.35
CA LYS A 74 -1.65 -20.28 8.45
C LYS A 74 -1.68 -21.34 9.54
N ASN A 75 -2.58 -21.19 10.51
CA ASN A 75 -2.70 -22.07 11.66
C ASN A 75 -3.80 -23.14 11.48
N ALA A 76 -4.68 -22.98 10.50
CA ALA A 76 -5.68 -23.96 10.18
C ALA A 76 -5.09 -25.04 9.25
N GLY A 77 -5.14 -26.31 9.67
CA GLY A 77 -4.78 -27.43 8.80
C GLY A 77 -5.59 -27.46 7.49
N VAL A 78 -5.44 -28.51 6.68
CA VAL A 78 -6.12 -28.67 5.37
C VAL A 78 -7.63 -28.88 5.57
N SER A 79 -8.33 -27.84 6.04
CA SER A 79 -9.78 -27.84 6.30
C SER A 79 -10.42 -26.69 5.53
N ALA A 80 -11.67 -26.86 5.13
CA ALA A 80 -12.46 -25.80 4.46
C ALA A 80 -12.65 -24.51 5.31
N SER A 81 -12.37 -24.59 6.61
CA SER A 81 -12.38 -23.45 7.55
C SER A 81 -11.07 -22.65 7.57
N ALA A 82 -10.14 -22.94 6.66
CA ALA A 82 -8.79 -22.37 6.65
C ALA A 82 -8.69 -20.97 6.03
N LEU A 83 -9.79 -20.24 5.91
CA LEU A 83 -9.80 -18.88 5.35
C LEU A 83 -10.28 -17.86 6.40
N ASN A 84 -9.42 -16.93 6.73
CA ASN A 84 -9.83 -15.71 7.40
C ASN A 84 -10.66 -14.88 6.43
N THR A 85 -11.86 -14.50 6.87
CA THR A 85 -12.79 -13.68 6.09
C THR A 85 -13.01 -12.36 6.82
N ALA A 86 -12.89 -11.24 6.09
CA ALA A 86 -13.14 -9.92 6.64
C ALA A 86 -13.84 -9.01 5.62
N TYR A 87 -14.49 -7.97 6.12
CA TYR A 87 -15.33 -7.07 5.34
C TYR A 87 -14.83 -5.64 5.45
N LEU A 88 -14.73 -4.94 4.31
CA LEU A 88 -14.42 -3.51 4.24
C LEU A 88 -15.42 -2.79 3.36
N TYR A 89 -15.77 -1.58 3.74
CA TYR A 89 -16.55 -0.68 2.92
C TYR A 89 -15.62 0.32 2.19
N PRO A 90 -15.78 0.52 0.87
CA PRO A 90 -14.98 1.49 0.14
C PRO A 90 -15.34 2.91 0.58
N SER A 91 -14.35 3.74 0.93
CA SER A 91 -14.51 5.16 1.32
C SER A 91 -14.01 6.12 0.27
N ALA A 92 -13.04 5.70 -0.53
CA ALA A 92 -12.46 6.51 -1.59
C ALA A 92 -11.80 5.64 -2.66
N PHE A 93 -11.62 6.24 -3.84
CA PHE A 93 -10.77 5.71 -4.89
C PHE A 93 -9.54 6.59 -5.06
N PHE A 94 -8.40 5.95 -5.28
CA PHE A 94 -7.15 6.66 -5.55
C PHE A 94 -6.58 6.28 -6.91
N SER A 95 -5.87 7.23 -7.51
CA SER A 95 -5.06 7.02 -8.70
C SER A 95 -3.66 7.54 -8.44
N SER A 96 -2.66 6.77 -8.77
CA SER A 96 -1.26 7.14 -8.69
C SER A 96 -0.58 6.82 -10.02
N GLN A 97 0.45 7.54 -10.37
CA GLN A 97 1.15 7.38 -11.66
C GLN A 97 1.95 6.06 -11.78
N GLN A 98 1.83 5.17 -10.81
CA GLN A 98 2.51 3.88 -10.81
C GLN A 98 1.51 2.78 -11.20
N GLU A 99 1.92 1.81 -12.01
CA GLU A 99 1.15 0.64 -12.50
C GLU A 99 0.52 -0.23 -11.39
N ILE A 100 0.64 0.19 -10.13
CA ILE A 100 0.27 -0.53 -8.92
C ILE A 100 -1.22 -0.40 -8.58
N GLU A 101 -1.92 0.55 -9.23
CA GLU A 101 -3.31 0.93 -8.88
C GLU A 101 -4.34 -0.18 -9.04
N GLY A 102 -4.10 -1.09 -9.98
CA GLY A 102 -5.03 -2.18 -10.27
C GLY A 102 -5.11 -3.25 -9.18
N GLN A 103 -4.25 -3.22 -8.15
CA GLN A 103 -4.12 -4.34 -7.21
C GLN A 103 -4.02 -3.92 -5.73
N TYR A 104 -4.14 -2.64 -5.40
CA TYR A 104 -3.95 -2.18 -4.02
C TYR A 104 -5.22 -1.71 -3.34
N VAL A 105 -5.34 -2.11 -2.09
CA VAL A 105 -6.35 -1.61 -1.14
C VAL A 105 -5.63 -1.16 0.13
N LEU A 106 -5.82 0.11 0.50
CA LEU A 106 -5.35 0.63 1.78
C LEU A 106 -6.46 0.48 2.82
N THR A 107 -6.08 0.08 4.02
CA THR A 107 -6.98 -0.04 5.16
C THR A 107 -6.23 0.26 6.45
N ASP A 108 -6.95 0.30 7.54
CA ASP A 108 -6.39 0.43 8.88
C ASP A 108 -5.39 -0.70 9.20
N LEU A 109 -4.33 -0.37 9.94
CA LEU A 109 -3.27 -1.32 10.29
C LEU A 109 -3.79 -2.48 11.14
N GLU A 110 -4.63 -2.18 12.13
CA GLU A 110 -5.23 -3.19 13.02
C GLU A 110 -6.10 -4.18 12.24
N PHE A 111 -6.88 -3.68 11.28
CA PHE A 111 -7.66 -4.54 10.39
C PHE A 111 -6.77 -5.50 9.60
N ALA A 112 -5.69 -4.99 8.99
CA ALA A 112 -4.77 -5.80 8.22
C ALA A 112 -4.08 -6.87 9.09
N GLN A 113 -3.64 -6.51 10.29
CA GLN A 113 -3.05 -7.43 11.25
C GLN A 113 -4.02 -8.57 11.60
N ARG A 114 -5.27 -8.25 11.89
CA ARG A 114 -6.30 -9.26 12.18
C ARG A 114 -6.57 -10.18 10.99
N LEU A 115 -6.72 -9.64 9.79
CA LEU A 115 -6.94 -10.43 8.58
C LEU A 115 -5.79 -11.41 8.30
N PHE A 116 -4.56 -10.95 8.48
CA PHE A 116 -3.37 -11.76 8.23
C PHE A 116 -2.98 -12.69 9.38
N GLY A 117 -3.67 -12.61 10.53
CA GLY A 117 -3.37 -13.39 11.72
C GLY A 117 -2.00 -13.06 12.31
N ILE A 118 -1.58 -11.80 12.22
CA ILE A 118 -0.31 -11.29 12.77
C ILE A 118 -0.64 -10.26 13.84
N ASN A 119 -0.20 -10.50 15.07
CA ASN A 119 -0.42 -9.57 16.17
C ASN A 119 0.83 -8.70 16.36
N ASP A 120 0.62 -7.40 16.48
CA ASP A 120 1.66 -6.40 16.80
C ASP A 120 2.91 -6.43 15.90
N GLN A 121 2.78 -7.00 14.69
CA GLN A 121 3.85 -7.04 13.71
C GLN A 121 3.59 -6.05 12.57
N ILE A 122 4.65 -5.44 12.10
CA ILE A 122 4.67 -4.57 10.94
C ILE A 122 5.74 -5.04 9.97
N SER A 123 5.49 -4.87 8.68
CA SER A 123 6.45 -5.27 7.63
C SER A 123 7.35 -4.13 7.20
N LYS A 124 6.97 -2.88 7.47
CA LYS A 124 7.70 -1.70 7.00
C LYS A 124 7.39 -0.48 7.87
N ILE A 125 8.42 0.32 8.13
CA ILE A 125 8.31 1.66 8.69
C ILE A 125 8.71 2.65 7.59
N GLU A 126 7.85 3.61 7.30
CA GLU A 126 8.12 4.68 6.35
C GLU A 126 8.43 5.98 7.10
N ILE A 127 9.63 6.54 6.88
CA ILE A 127 10.08 7.76 7.54
C ILE A 127 10.14 8.87 6.50
N LYS A 128 9.40 9.96 6.72
CA LYS A 128 9.46 11.17 5.88
C LYS A 128 10.38 12.20 6.48
N LEU A 129 11.35 12.65 5.71
CA LEU A 129 12.25 13.73 6.09
C LEU A 129 11.73 15.07 5.57
N LYS A 130 11.98 16.16 6.32
CA LYS A 130 11.68 17.52 5.89
C LYS A 130 12.52 17.97 4.71
N ASP A 131 13.78 17.54 4.66
CA ASP A 131 14.72 17.81 3.56
C ASP A 131 15.37 16.51 3.11
N SER A 132 15.33 16.25 1.81
CA SER A 132 15.96 15.06 1.21
C SER A 132 17.51 15.07 1.32
N LYS A 133 18.12 16.22 1.56
CA LYS A 133 19.56 16.33 1.81
C LYS A 133 19.99 15.64 3.09
N LEU A 134 19.09 15.45 4.04
CA LEU A 134 19.33 14.77 5.31
C LEU A 134 19.33 13.25 5.18
N ILE A 135 18.97 12.69 4.03
CA ILE A 135 18.89 11.23 3.83
C ILE A 135 20.19 10.51 4.23
N PRO A 136 21.40 10.96 3.78
CA PRO A 136 22.62 10.25 4.12
C PRO A 136 22.95 10.26 5.61
N GLU A 137 22.69 11.38 6.28
CA GLU A 137 22.94 11.57 7.71
C GLU A 137 21.99 10.69 8.54
N VAL A 138 20.69 10.80 8.30
CA VAL A 138 19.66 10.01 9.01
C VAL A 138 19.85 8.52 8.73
N LYS A 139 20.22 8.14 7.51
CA LYS A 139 20.49 6.74 7.16
C LYS A 139 21.67 6.19 7.96
N LYS A 140 22.73 7.00 8.15
CA LYS A 140 23.89 6.62 8.97
C LYS A 140 23.47 6.45 10.43
N GLU A 141 22.76 7.41 11.01
CA GLU A 141 22.27 7.31 12.39
C GLU A 141 21.38 6.08 12.58
N LEU A 142 20.43 5.83 11.68
CA LEU A 142 19.55 4.68 11.76
C LEU A 142 20.32 3.35 11.61
N SER A 143 21.39 3.31 10.82
CA SER A 143 22.21 2.11 10.68
C SER A 143 22.88 1.68 11.96
N ASP A 144 23.16 2.63 12.87
CA ASP A 144 23.74 2.34 14.18
C ASP A 144 22.74 1.72 15.16
N PHE A 145 21.42 1.94 14.92
CA PHE A 145 20.33 1.37 15.71
C PHE A 145 19.73 0.10 15.10
N THR A 146 19.97 -0.16 13.83
CA THR A 146 19.40 -1.32 13.12
C THR A 146 20.42 -2.44 13.10
N ASP A 147 20.02 -3.60 13.60
CA ASP A 147 20.78 -4.83 13.42
C ASP A 147 20.56 -5.43 12.00
N THR A 148 21.14 -6.59 11.75
CA THR A 148 21.02 -7.30 10.46
C THR A 148 19.60 -7.76 10.12
N THR A 149 18.64 -7.59 11.04
CA THR A 149 17.24 -7.98 10.87
C THR A 149 16.47 -6.97 10.02
N TYR A 150 16.89 -5.71 10.03
CA TYR A 150 16.22 -4.63 9.32
C TYR A 150 17.00 -4.20 8.08
N ARG A 151 16.28 -3.98 6.99
CA ARG A 151 16.84 -3.43 5.76
C ARG A 151 16.44 -1.96 5.64
N LEU A 152 17.44 -1.09 5.64
CA LEU A 152 17.26 0.35 5.50
C LEU A 152 17.43 0.74 4.03
N GLU A 153 16.35 1.20 3.41
CA GLU A 153 16.32 1.61 2.00
C GLU A 153 15.82 3.04 1.86
N ASP A 154 16.50 3.82 1.05
CA ASP A 154 16.01 5.13 0.65
C ASP A 154 15.18 5.04 -0.66
N LYS A 155 14.54 6.16 -1.04
CA LYS A 155 13.71 6.23 -2.25
C LYS A 155 14.48 5.91 -3.54
N TYR A 156 15.80 6.14 -3.57
CA TYR A 156 16.63 5.88 -4.74
C TYR A 156 16.95 4.39 -4.85
N GLU A 157 17.15 3.72 -3.73
CA GLU A 157 17.39 2.27 -3.68
C GLU A 157 16.12 1.48 -4.00
N LEU A 158 14.97 1.93 -3.49
CA LEU A 158 13.67 1.35 -3.81
C LEU A 158 13.32 1.40 -5.30
N ASN A 159 13.76 2.49 -5.97
CA ASN A 159 13.49 2.70 -7.39
C ASN A 159 14.77 2.67 -8.23
N LYS A 160 15.75 1.86 -7.86
CA LYS A 160 17.08 1.82 -8.48
C LYS A 160 17.03 1.66 -10.01
N ALA A 161 16.15 0.79 -10.52
CA ALA A 161 16.00 0.58 -11.96
C ALA A 161 15.51 1.85 -12.67
N PHE A 162 14.52 2.53 -12.11
CA PHE A 162 13.98 3.79 -12.65
C PHE A 162 15.04 4.90 -12.68
N TYR A 163 15.77 5.09 -11.57
CA TYR A 163 16.83 6.10 -11.51
C TYR A 163 18.02 5.78 -12.41
N ALA A 164 18.36 4.50 -12.60
CA ALA A 164 19.37 4.08 -13.56
C ALA A 164 18.97 4.40 -15.01
N MET A 165 17.70 4.15 -15.35
CA MET A 165 17.12 4.50 -16.66
C MET A 165 17.17 6.03 -16.90
N MET A 166 16.70 6.84 -15.96
CA MET A 166 16.78 8.30 -16.05
C MET A 166 18.21 8.83 -16.23
N LYS A 167 19.18 8.19 -15.56
CA LYS A 167 20.60 8.58 -15.68
C LYS A 167 21.13 8.26 -17.07
N SER A 168 20.76 7.11 -17.65
CA SER A 168 21.15 6.74 -19.01
C SER A 168 20.52 7.65 -20.07
N GLU A 169 19.24 8.04 -19.91
CA GLU A 169 18.58 9.01 -20.79
C GLU A 169 19.27 10.38 -20.77
N LYS A 170 19.58 10.90 -19.58
CA LYS A 170 20.31 12.17 -19.46
C LYS A 170 21.68 12.10 -20.13
N LEU A 171 22.40 10.98 -20.01
CA LEU A 171 23.68 10.78 -20.68
C LEU A 171 23.49 10.74 -22.20
N ALA A 172 22.48 10.06 -22.70
CA ALA A 172 22.19 10.00 -24.14
C ALA A 172 21.85 11.39 -24.71
N VAL A 173 21.00 12.17 -24.03
CA VAL A 173 20.69 13.56 -24.42
C VAL A 173 21.95 14.44 -24.42
N PHE A 174 22.79 14.31 -23.39
CA PHE A 174 24.03 15.04 -23.30
C PHE A 174 24.98 14.69 -24.47
N MET A 175 25.08 13.41 -24.83
CA MET A 175 25.89 12.97 -25.98
C MET A 175 25.37 13.53 -27.31
N ILE A 176 24.02 13.56 -27.49
CA ILE A 176 23.41 14.13 -28.70
C ILE A 176 23.65 15.64 -28.82
N LEU A 177 23.68 16.36 -27.68
CA LEU A 177 23.92 17.81 -27.68
C LEU A 177 25.41 18.19 -27.86
N LEU A 178 26.35 17.23 -27.68
CA LEU A 178 27.78 17.42 -27.87
C LEU A 178 28.21 17.25 -29.32
N PHE A 179 27.40 16.62 -30.18
CA PHE A 179 27.63 16.42 -31.61
C PHE A 179 26.73 17.31 -32.46
#